data_f23fb271123d58b3011e8e319634c2b8
#
_entry.id   f23fb271123d58b3011e8e319634c2b8
#
_cell.length_a   1.000
_cell.length_b   1.000
_cell.length_c   1.000
_cell.angle_alpha   90.00
_cell.angle_beta   90.00
_cell.angle_gamma   90.00
#
_symmetry.space_group_name_H-M   'P 1'
#
loop_
_entity.id
_entity.type
_entity.pdbx_description
1 polymer ?
#
loop_
_entity_poly.entity_id
_entity_poly.type
_entity_poly.pdbx_seq_one_letter_code
_entity_poly.pdbx_strand_id
1 'polypeptide(L)'
;SGTYVAPLIPVMDGRVPRPPESWPLWQLEAAGESGPPLEFSWPFKTPDDTIAFIGLGDPREFPLQDFERTVREVFRRDGINALEYGGLHAGYFPLRGTIAHILSSQGIAASPDEVLVTAGSQQALALVCQTLLKPDDVVVVEKPTYNFALELFRSLKLKIVGIPVDPQGMQVEL
;
A
#
# COMPACT_ATOMS: atom_id res chain seq x y z
N SER A 1 8.69 -9.44 -27.85
CA SER A 1 7.70 -8.52 -27.27
C SER A 1 8.32 -7.95 -26.00
N GLY A 2 8.73 -6.68 -26.03
CA GLY A 2 9.33 -6.00 -24.90
C GLY A 2 8.33 -4.99 -24.31
N THR A 3 8.30 -4.87 -22.99
CA THR A 3 7.61 -3.77 -22.33
C THR A 3 8.45 -2.51 -22.51
N TYR A 4 7.94 -1.54 -23.25
CA TYR A 4 8.59 -0.24 -23.37
C TYR A 4 8.11 0.66 -22.24
N VAL A 5 9.06 1.14 -21.44
CA VAL A 5 8.80 2.23 -20.49
C VAL A 5 8.88 3.53 -21.30
N ALA A 6 7.79 4.25 -21.38
CA ALA A 6 7.80 5.58 -21.98
C ALA A 6 8.77 6.49 -21.20
N PRO A 7 9.57 7.35 -21.87
CA PRO A 7 10.41 8.30 -21.16
C PRO A 7 9.53 9.17 -20.25
N LEU A 8 9.97 9.38 -19.02
CA LEU A 8 9.34 10.32 -18.08
C LEU A 8 9.32 11.68 -18.75
N ILE A 9 8.13 12.16 -19.12
CA ILE A 9 7.96 13.52 -19.60
C ILE A 9 8.02 14.42 -18.36
N PRO A 10 9.00 15.34 -18.26
CA PRO A 10 9.05 16.25 -17.14
C PRO A 10 7.77 17.11 -17.12
N VAL A 11 7.04 17.06 -16.02
CA VAL A 11 5.91 17.95 -15.79
C VAL A 11 6.48 19.35 -15.54
N MET A 12 6.55 20.15 -16.57
CA MET A 12 6.88 21.57 -16.48
C MET A 12 5.55 22.34 -16.36
N ASP A 13 5.46 23.20 -15.37
CA ASP A 13 4.34 24.15 -15.15
C ASP A 13 2.95 23.54 -14.85
N GLY A 14 2.88 22.37 -14.22
CA GLY A 14 1.58 21.81 -13.79
C GLY A 14 0.63 21.43 -14.94
N ARG A 15 1.09 21.48 -16.18
CA ARG A 15 0.33 21.04 -17.35
C ARG A 15 0.76 19.64 -17.75
N VAL A 16 -0.18 18.70 -17.70
CA VAL A 16 0.01 17.38 -18.29
C VAL A 16 0.19 17.57 -19.81
N PRO A 17 1.33 17.18 -20.40
CA PRO A 17 1.51 17.28 -21.85
C PRO A 17 0.42 16.47 -22.56
N ARG A 18 -0.10 17.01 -23.66
CA ARG A 18 -1.01 16.24 -24.50
C ARG A 18 -0.29 15.01 -25.03
N PRO A 19 -0.93 13.82 -24.98
CA PRO A 19 -0.34 12.62 -25.53
C PRO A 19 -0.02 12.81 -27.02
N PRO A 20 1.09 12.23 -27.53
CA PRO A 20 1.43 12.30 -28.94
C PRO A 20 0.30 11.72 -29.80
N GLU A 21 -0.02 12.35 -30.92
CA GLU A 21 -1.01 11.85 -31.89
C GLU A 21 -0.65 10.46 -32.46
N SER A 22 0.62 10.05 -32.33
CA SER A 22 1.11 8.73 -32.74
C SER A 22 0.76 7.60 -31.77
N TRP A 23 0.12 7.91 -30.62
CA TRP A 23 -0.27 6.87 -29.69
C TRP A 23 -1.45 6.04 -30.24
N PRO A 24 -1.47 4.72 -29.96
CA PRO A 24 -2.63 3.89 -30.27
C PRO A 24 -3.92 4.45 -29.68
N LEU A 25 -5.03 4.29 -30.40
CA LEU A 25 -6.33 4.87 -30.01
C LEU A 25 -6.73 4.56 -28.58
N TRP A 26 -6.51 3.33 -28.11
CA TRP A 26 -6.81 2.92 -26.73
C TRP A 26 -5.99 3.68 -25.67
N GLN A 27 -4.75 4.10 -26.01
CA GLN A 27 -3.94 4.92 -25.09
C GLN A 27 -4.42 6.37 -25.04
N LEU A 28 -4.88 6.90 -26.17
CA LEU A 28 -5.46 8.24 -26.25
C LEU A 28 -6.77 8.30 -25.46
N GLU A 29 -7.62 7.28 -25.60
CA GLU A 29 -8.86 7.14 -24.84
C GLU A 29 -8.59 7.05 -23.34
N ALA A 30 -7.68 6.16 -22.92
CA ALA A 30 -7.29 6.02 -21.51
C ALA A 30 -6.68 7.31 -20.91
N ALA A 31 -5.92 8.07 -21.73
CA ALA A 31 -5.38 9.37 -21.29
C ALA A 31 -6.46 10.46 -21.18
N GLY A 32 -7.52 10.37 -22.00
CA GLY A 32 -8.66 11.30 -21.97
C GLY A 32 -9.61 11.06 -20.80
N GLU A 33 -9.70 9.84 -20.33
CA GLU A 33 -10.50 9.43 -19.17
C GLU A 33 -9.80 9.65 -17.82
N SER A 34 -8.55 10.08 -17.84
CA SER A 34 -7.84 10.47 -16.62
C SER A 34 -8.64 11.58 -15.95
N GLY A 35 -9.29 11.28 -14.84
CA GLY A 35 -9.89 12.29 -13.98
C GLY A 35 -8.87 13.36 -13.59
N PRO A 36 -9.29 14.46 -12.97
CA PRO A 36 -8.37 15.49 -12.53
C PRO A 36 -7.22 14.82 -11.79
N PRO A 37 -5.95 15.26 -12.03
CA PRO A 37 -4.80 14.72 -11.32
C PRO A 37 -5.17 14.66 -9.85
N LEU A 38 -4.95 13.51 -9.21
CA LEU A 38 -5.04 13.44 -7.77
C LEU A 38 -4.07 14.52 -7.28
N GLU A 39 -4.62 15.65 -6.85
CA GLU A 39 -3.81 16.66 -6.17
C GLU A 39 -3.28 15.99 -4.91
N PHE A 40 -2.10 15.43 -5.04
CA PHE A 40 -1.33 14.94 -3.91
C PHE A 40 -0.82 16.18 -3.17
N SER A 41 -1.74 16.91 -2.57
CA SER A 41 -1.40 17.93 -1.61
C SER A 41 -0.94 17.19 -0.36
N TRP A 42 0.37 17.18 -0.13
CA TRP A 42 0.89 16.90 1.19
C TRP A 42 0.18 17.88 2.14
N PRO A 43 -0.63 17.41 3.08
CA PRO A 43 -1.41 18.30 3.96
C PRO A 43 -0.54 19.04 4.98
N PHE A 44 0.76 19.21 4.71
CA PHE A 44 1.74 19.70 5.66
C PHE A 44 2.04 21.18 5.50
N LYS A 45 1.02 22.01 5.60
CA LYS A 45 1.16 23.24 6.38
C LYS A 45 0.68 22.96 7.79
N THR A 46 1.44 22.16 8.52
CA THR A 46 1.22 21.99 9.95
C THR A 46 1.74 23.23 10.66
N PRO A 47 1.03 23.75 11.65
CA PRO A 47 1.59 24.74 12.57
C PRO A 47 2.95 24.25 13.10
N ASP A 48 3.87 25.18 13.36
CA ASP A 48 5.25 24.87 13.78
C ASP A 48 5.35 24.00 15.05
N ASP A 49 4.27 23.87 15.80
CA ASP A 49 4.15 23.07 17.04
C ASP A 49 3.55 21.66 16.82
N THR A 50 3.25 21.30 15.58
CA THR A 50 2.63 20.01 15.26
C THR A 50 3.70 18.98 14.88
N ILE A 51 3.72 17.85 15.59
CA ILE A 51 4.54 16.71 15.23
C ILE A 51 3.86 15.95 14.10
N ALA A 52 4.40 16.07 12.87
CA ALA A 52 3.94 15.30 11.74
C ALA A 52 4.54 13.89 11.77
N PHE A 53 3.75 12.89 12.19
CA PHE A 53 4.16 11.49 12.14
C PHE A 53 3.85 10.90 10.76
N ILE A 54 4.86 10.91 9.87
CA ILE A 54 4.69 10.44 8.48
C ILE A 54 5.04 8.96 8.28
N GLY A 55 5.31 8.22 9.36
CA GLY A 55 5.59 6.79 9.30
C GLY A 55 6.93 6.42 8.63
N LEU A 56 7.82 7.37 8.43
CA LEU A 56 9.17 7.12 7.95
C LEU A 56 10.09 6.85 9.14
N GLY A 57 10.72 5.67 9.15
CA GLY A 57 11.77 5.37 10.12
C GLY A 57 13.03 6.21 9.87
N ASP A 58 13.85 6.40 10.91
CA ASP A 58 15.17 7.00 10.75
C ASP A 58 16.10 6.04 10.01
N PRO A 59 16.61 6.39 8.81
CA PRO A 59 17.50 5.51 8.06
C PRO A 59 18.77 5.12 8.81
N ARG A 60 19.20 5.93 9.80
CA ARG A 60 20.39 5.69 10.63
C ARG A 60 20.20 4.52 11.60
N GLU A 61 18.95 4.25 11.98
CA GLU A 61 18.59 3.13 12.87
C GLU A 61 18.35 1.81 12.10
N PHE A 62 18.44 1.85 10.77
CA PHE A 62 18.27 0.64 9.98
C PHE A 62 19.46 -0.32 10.16
N PRO A 63 19.25 -1.60 10.51
CA PRO A 63 20.32 -2.56 10.77
C PRO A 63 20.96 -3.05 9.47
N LEU A 64 21.63 -2.15 8.75
CA LEU A 64 22.16 -2.38 7.39
C LEU A 64 23.09 -3.60 7.31
N GLN A 65 23.98 -3.79 8.30
CA GLN A 65 24.93 -4.89 8.28
C GLN A 65 24.24 -6.26 8.43
N ASP A 66 23.23 -6.34 9.29
CA ASP A 66 22.45 -7.57 9.46
C ASP A 66 21.61 -7.87 8.22
N PHE A 67 21.03 -6.84 7.63
CA PHE A 67 20.29 -6.97 6.37
C PHE A 67 21.20 -7.48 5.24
N GLU A 68 22.37 -6.87 5.05
CA GLU A 68 23.34 -7.28 4.04
C GLU A 68 23.81 -8.74 4.24
N ARG A 69 24.10 -9.12 5.48
CA ARG A 69 24.46 -10.50 5.81
C ARG A 69 23.34 -11.47 5.43
N THR A 70 22.11 -11.16 5.80
CA THR A 70 20.94 -12.00 5.51
C THR A 70 20.72 -12.16 4.01
N VAL A 71 20.82 -11.06 3.24
CA VAL A 71 20.71 -11.11 1.77
C VAL A 71 21.77 -12.03 1.17
N ARG A 72 23.03 -11.91 1.59
CA ARG A 72 24.12 -12.79 1.12
C ARG A 72 23.87 -14.26 1.46
N GLU A 73 23.35 -14.55 2.65
CA GLU A 73 23.02 -15.91 3.08
C GLU A 73 21.91 -16.52 2.22
N VAL A 74 20.87 -15.76 1.92
CA VAL A 74 19.77 -16.19 1.04
C VAL A 74 20.31 -16.52 -0.36
N PHE A 75 21.09 -15.63 -0.98
CA PHE A 75 21.66 -15.90 -2.29
C PHE A 75 22.63 -17.09 -2.31
N ARG A 76 23.39 -17.28 -1.23
CA ARG A 76 24.28 -18.44 -1.13
C ARG A 76 23.53 -19.75 -0.99
N ARG A 77 22.37 -19.75 -0.27
CA ARG A 77 21.55 -20.94 -0.04
C ARG A 77 20.70 -21.30 -1.25
N ASP A 78 20.03 -20.32 -1.81
CA ASP A 78 18.96 -20.52 -2.80
C ASP A 78 19.42 -20.19 -4.24
N GLY A 79 20.54 -19.48 -4.40
CA GLY A 79 21.08 -19.10 -5.71
C GLY A 79 20.07 -18.28 -6.53
N ILE A 80 19.92 -18.65 -7.80
CA ILE A 80 19.01 -17.99 -8.73
C ILE A 80 17.53 -18.14 -8.32
N ASN A 81 17.18 -19.21 -7.60
CA ASN A 81 15.81 -19.46 -7.13
C ASN A 81 15.32 -18.40 -6.16
N ALA A 82 16.25 -17.67 -5.50
CA ALA A 82 15.88 -16.53 -4.66
C ALA A 82 15.21 -15.37 -5.46
N LEU A 83 15.37 -15.37 -6.78
CA LEU A 83 14.79 -14.36 -7.69
C LEU A 83 13.52 -14.85 -8.38
N GLU A 84 13.05 -16.05 -8.10
CA GLU A 84 11.81 -16.58 -8.64
C GLU A 84 10.59 -16.01 -7.90
N TYR A 85 9.42 -16.11 -8.52
CA TYR A 85 8.15 -15.63 -7.93
C TYR A 85 7.69 -16.42 -6.69
N GLY A 86 8.43 -17.44 -6.25
CA GLY A 86 8.25 -18.10 -4.94
C GLY A 86 6.95 -18.87 -4.74
N GLY A 87 6.21 -19.20 -5.81
CA GLY A 87 5.00 -20.00 -5.76
C GLY A 87 3.71 -19.24 -6.10
N LEU A 88 2.60 -19.96 -6.10
CA LEU A 88 1.30 -19.47 -6.58
C LEU A 88 0.68 -18.42 -5.64
N HIS A 89 0.58 -17.21 -6.11
CA HIS A 89 -0.34 -16.13 -5.70
C HIS A 89 -0.34 -15.66 -4.22
N ALA A 90 -0.05 -16.50 -3.23
CA ALA A 90 -0.13 -16.13 -1.82
C ALA A 90 1.22 -15.66 -1.21
N GLY A 91 2.30 -15.75 -1.98
CA GLY A 91 3.66 -15.42 -1.52
C GLY A 91 4.49 -16.64 -1.11
N TYR A 92 5.77 -16.40 -0.85
CA TYR A 92 6.77 -17.44 -0.55
C TYR A 92 6.37 -18.27 0.68
N PHE A 93 6.20 -19.58 0.50
CA PHE A 93 5.63 -20.46 1.51
C PHE A 93 6.43 -20.45 2.84
N PRO A 94 7.78 -20.48 2.86
CA PRO A 94 8.51 -20.42 4.13
C PRO A 94 8.29 -19.10 4.89
N LEU A 95 8.11 -17.97 4.19
CA LEU A 95 7.76 -16.69 4.82
C LEU A 95 6.36 -16.78 5.45
N ARG A 96 5.38 -17.34 4.76
CA ARG A 96 4.02 -17.55 5.29
C ARG A 96 4.04 -18.43 6.54
N GLY A 97 4.87 -19.48 6.54
CA GLY A 97 5.09 -20.34 7.72
C GLY A 97 5.68 -19.58 8.90
N THR A 98 6.66 -18.72 8.66
CA THR A 98 7.24 -17.86 9.70
C THR A 98 6.22 -16.88 10.27
N ILE A 99 5.43 -16.25 9.41
CA ILE A 99 4.35 -15.32 9.83
C ILE A 99 3.32 -16.07 10.67
N ALA A 100 2.85 -17.24 10.24
CA ALA A 100 1.91 -18.07 10.99
C ALA A 100 2.45 -18.44 12.38
N HIS A 101 3.75 -18.78 12.47
CA HIS A 101 4.40 -19.05 13.74
C HIS A 101 4.43 -17.81 14.67
N ILE A 102 4.76 -16.65 14.13
CA ILE A 102 4.74 -15.39 14.90
C ILE A 102 3.32 -15.09 15.40
N LEU A 103 2.30 -15.23 14.56
CA LEU A 103 0.90 -15.03 14.96
C LEU A 103 0.50 -15.99 16.07
N SER A 104 0.89 -17.26 15.97
CA SER A 104 0.61 -18.26 17.01
C SER A 104 1.25 -17.89 18.35
N SER A 105 2.46 -17.31 18.36
CA SER A 105 3.11 -16.82 19.57
C SER A 105 2.38 -15.64 20.23
N GLN A 106 1.55 -14.94 19.45
CA GLN A 106 0.70 -13.83 19.91
C GLN A 106 -0.74 -14.27 20.23
N GLY A 107 -1.01 -15.58 20.24
CA GLY A 107 -2.34 -16.14 20.54
C GLY A 107 -3.30 -16.18 19.36
N ILE A 108 -2.83 -15.89 18.14
CA ILE A 108 -3.63 -15.96 16.92
C ILE A 108 -3.31 -17.28 16.20
N ALA A 109 -4.23 -18.24 16.25
CA ALA A 109 -4.07 -19.49 15.52
C ALA A 109 -4.20 -19.23 14.01
N ALA A 110 -3.12 -19.44 13.27
CA ALA A 110 -3.09 -19.31 11.82
C ALA A 110 -2.19 -20.38 11.20
N SER A 111 -2.64 -20.94 10.09
CA SER A 111 -1.82 -21.82 9.23
C SER A 111 -1.13 -21.00 8.11
N PRO A 112 -0.07 -21.51 7.50
CA PRO A 112 0.57 -20.86 6.36
C PRO A 112 -0.40 -20.61 5.19
N ASP A 113 -1.44 -21.42 5.04
CA ASP A 113 -2.42 -21.29 3.95
C ASP A 113 -3.44 -20.18 4.17
N GLU A 114 -3.52 -19.66 5.40
CA GLU A 114 -4.34 -18.49 5.77
C GLU A 114 -3.55 -17.17 5.71
N VAL A 115 -2.28 -17.22 5.29
CA VAL A 115 -1.42 -16.04 5.16
C VAL A 115 -1.25 -15.66 3.71
N LEU A 116 -1.59 -14.42 3.39
CA LEU A 116 -1.33 -13.78 2.09
C LEU A 116 -0.27 -12.68 2.26
N VAL A 117 0.84 -12.79 1.55
CA VAL A 117 1.88 -11.75 1.52
C VAL A 117 1.51 -10.70 0.49
N THR A 118 1.52 -9.45 0.91
CA THR A 118 1.20 -8.28 0.07
C THR A 118 2.39 -7.32 -0.02
N ALA A 119 2.37 -6.41 -0.99
CA ALA A 119 3.40 -5.37 -1.14
C ALA A 119 3.29 -4.24 -0.09
N GLY A 120 2.50 -4.43 0.95
CA GLY A 120 2.32 -3.51 2.07
C GLY A 120 0.87 -3.43 2.54
N SER A 121 0.66 -2.72 3.65
CA SER A 121 -0.65 -2.59 4.30
C SER A 121 -1.71 -1.96 3.40
N GLN A 122 -1.33 -1.03 2.53
CA GLN A 122 -2.25 -0.39 1.60
C GLN A 122 -2.83 -1.37 0.58
N GLN A 123 -2.00 -2.28 0.05
CA GLN A 123 -2.49 -3.34 -0.83
C GLN A 123 -3.38 -4.33 -0.07
N ALA A 124 -2.99 -4.71 1.14
CA ALA A 124 -3.80 -5.59 1.97
C ALA A 124 -5.19 -5.00 2.22
N LEU A 125 -5.24 -3.72 2.61
CA LEU A 125 -6.49 -3.01 2.83
C LEU A 125 -7.35 -2.93 1.56
N ALA A 126 -6.73 -2.65 0.41
CA ALA A 126 -7.43 -2.61 -0.87
C ALA A 126 -8.04 -3.97 -1.22
N LEU A 127 -7.30 -5.07 -1.05
CA LEU A 127 -7.79 -6.42 -1.31
C LEU A 127 -8.97 -6.80 -0.40
N VAL A 128 -8.87 -6.47 0.90
CA VAL A 128 -9.96 -6.71 1.87
C VAL A 128 -11.21 -5.94 1.45
N CYS A 129 -11.08 -4.65 1.17
CA CYS A 129 -12.22 -3.82 0.78
C CYS A 129 -12.86 -4.30 -0.53
N GLN A 130 -12.06 -4.61 -1.55
CA GLN A 130 -12.58 -5.07 -2.85
C GLN A 130 -13.25 -6.45 -2.78
N THR A 131 -12.84 -7.27 -1.81
CA THR A 131 -13.39 -8.61 -1.65
C THR A 131 -14.68 -8.60 -0.84
N LEU A 132 -14.76 -7.78 0.19
CA LEU A 132 -15.82 -7.82 1.19
C LEU A 132 -16.87 -6.72 1.05
N LEU A 133 -16.53 -5.61 0.39
CA LEU A 133 -17.37 -4.41 0.35
C LEU A 133 -17.87 -4.11 -1.06
N LYS A 134 -18.98 -3.42 -1.13
CA LYS A 134 -19.59 -2.90 -2.37
C LYS A 134 -19.70 -1.38 -2.27
N PRO A 135 -19.80 -0.66 -3.40
CA PRO A 135 -20.13 0.75 -3.39
C PRO A 135 -21.35 1.03 -2.49
N ASP A 136 -21.31 2.14 -1.76
CA ASP A 136 -22.30 2.56 -0.76
C ASP A 136 -22.28 1.83 0.60
N ASP A 137 -21.50 0.77 0.77
CA ASP A 137 -21.30 0.18 2.09
C ASP A 137 -20.63 1.18 3.06
N VAL A 138 -20.94 1.04 4.34
CA VAL A 138 -20.43 1.94 5.38
C VAL A 138 -19.17 1.36 6.01
N VAL A 139 -18.12 2.17 6.06
CA VAL A 139 -16.89 1.87 6.80
C VAL A 139 -16.78 2.84 7.98
N VAL A 140 -16.69 2.29 9.17
CA VAL A 140 -16.46 3.05 10.40
C VAL A 140 -14.95 3.14 10.64
N VAL A 141 -14.46 4.35 10.92
CA VAL A 141 -13.05 4.63 11.16
C VAL A 141 -12.87 5.50 12.39
N GLU A 142 -11.71 5.44 12.99
CA GLU A 142 -11.31 6.37 14.04
C GLU A 142 -11.17 7.80 13.47
N LYS A 143 -11.39 8.80 14.31
CA LYS A 143 -11.17 10.20 13.97
C LYS A 143 -10.24 10.83 15.02
N PRO A 144 -8.95 11.05 14.66
CA PRO A 144 -8.29 10.93 13.36
C PRO A 144 -7.96 9.49 12.95
N THR A 145 -7.74 9.25 11.64
CA THR A 145 -7.34 7.97 11.06
C THR A 145 -6.32 8.13 9.93
N TYR A 146 -5.85 7.00 9.42
CA TYR A 146 -4.85 6.92 8.34
C TYR A 146 -5.39 7.50 7.02
N ASN A 147 -4.75 8.55 6.52
CA ASN A 147 -5.24 9.31 5.37
C ASN A 147 -5.38 8.47 4.08
N PHE A 148 -4.39 7.63 3.76
CA PHE A 148 -4.45 6.79 2.55
C PHE A 148 -5.56 5.74 2.59
N ALA A 149 -6.02 5.33 3.79
CA ALA A 149 -7.21 4.51 3.90
C ALA A 149 -8.46 5.28 3.49
N LEU A 150 -8.57 6.56 3.89
CA LEU A 150 -9.69 7.41 3.49
C LEU A 150 -9.76 7.62 1.98
N GLU A 151 -8.61 7.81 1.33
CA GLU A 151 -8.53 7.93 -0.14
C GLU A 151 -8.97 6.66 -0.83
N LEU A 152 -8.52 5.50 -0.34
CA LEU A 152 -8.96 4.20 -0.85
C LEU A 152 -10.48 4.03 -0.72
N PHE A 153 -11.05 4.29 0.45
CA PHE A 153 -12.48 4.13 0.69
C PHE A 153 -13.32 5.04 -0.23
N ARG A 154 -12.87 6.29 -0.43
CA ARG A 154 -13.51 7.20 -1.40
C ARG A 154 -13.42 6.69 -2.83
N SER A 155 -12.26 6.17 -3.25
CA SER A 155 -12.08 5.61 -4.60
C SER A 155 -12.99 4.41 -4.86
N LEU A 156 -13.27 3.62 -3.83
CA LEU A 156 -14.22 2.50 -3.86
C LEU A 156 -15.68 2.92 -3.65
N LYS A 157 -15.96 4.23 -3.55
CA LYS A 157 -17.31 4.77 -3.33
C LYS A 157 -17.97 4.28 -2.04
N LEU A 158 -17.17 4.05 -0.99
CA LEU A 158 -17.67 3.67 0.32
C LEU A 158 -18.10 4.90 1.13
N LYS A 159 -19.07 4.73 2.01
CA LYS A 159 -19.51 5.75 2.96
C LYS A 159 -18.63 5.67 4.20
N ILE A 160 -18.00 6.79 4.57
CA ILE A 160 -17.05 6.83 5.68
C ILE A 160 -17.71 7.52 6.87
N VAL A 161 -17.75 6.84 8.01
CA VAL A 161 -18.21 7.38 9.29
C VAL A 161 -17.02 7.45 10.24
N GLY A 162 -16.61 8.66 10.62
CA GLY A 162 -15.52 8.89 11.57
C GLY A 162 -16.04 9.01 12.99
N ILE A 163 -15.60 8.12 13.89
CA ILE A 163 -15.93 8.11 15.32
C ILE A 163 -14.75 8.69 16.12
N PRO A 164 -14.98 9.65 17.02
CA PRO A 164 -13.93 10.16 17.90
C PRO A 164 -13.29 9.06 18.75
N VAL A 165 -12.02 9.29 19.11
CA VAL A 165 -11.27 8.39 20.01
C VAL A 165 -10.96 9.09 21.32
N ASP A 166 -10.86 8.30 22.37
CA ASP A 166 -10.40 8.69 23.69
C ASP A 166 -9.27 7.73 24.16
N PRO A 167 -8.76 7.84 25.39
CA PRO A 167 -7.72 6.93 25.88
C PRO A 167 -8.11 5.44 25.90
N GLN A 168 -9.38 5.10 25.79
CA GLN A 168 -9.90 3.74 25.73
C GLN A 168 -10.08 3.24 24.30
N GLY A 169 -9.99 4.13 23.31
CA GLY A 169 -10.13 3.82 21.89
C GLY A 169 -11.33 4.53 21.23
N MET A 170 -11.93 3.88 20.24
CA MET A 170 -13.08 4.42 19.50
C MET A 170 -14.33 4.46 20.41
N GLN A 171 -14.99 5.62 20.44
CA GLN A 171 -16.24 5.82 21.21
C GLN A 171 -17.44 5.20 20.49
N VAL A 172 -17.56 3.88 20.54
CA VAL A 172 -18.54 3.11 19.76
C VAL A 172 -20.00 3.32 20.16
N GLU A 173 -20.26 4.04 21.26
CA GLU A 173 -21.60 4.33 21.76
C GLU A 173 -22.20 5.61 21.13
N LEU A 174 -21.41 6.33 20.33
CA LEU A 174 -21.87 7.50 19.58
C LEU A 174 -22.48 7.09 18.23
#